data_cf2b0654ec372f233e096f3f5fc2994d
#
_entry.id   cf2b0654ec372f233e096f3f5fc2994d
#
_cell.length_a   1.000
_cell.length_b   1.000
_cell.length_c   1.000
_cell.angle_alpha   90.00
_cell.angle_beta   90.00
_cell.angle_gamma   90.00
#
_symmetry.space_group_name_H-M   'P 1'
#
loop_
_entity.id
_entity.type
_entity.pdbx_description
1 polymer ?
#
loop_
_entity_poly.entity_id
_entity_poly.type
_entity_poly.pdbx_seq_one_letter_code
_entity_poly.pdbx_strand_id
1 'polypeptide(L)'
;MRPTRFASNAGGMLPALCVSLLAAAPAPLLAQAKPAAAKPTPLEASVDRLAKHPAVTASFAALQNENAWTLDQQASICQIPAPPFKEQARAAEYAKRFRELGVQNVRIDKEGNVIGEVRGARPGPTLMLAGHLDTVFPEGTDVRVKREGTKLIAPGIGDDCRGLAVVLAVTKQVITQKIPFSGRLLVVGNVGEEGPGNLRGMRAIFAGPLRDSINMFISIDGTGFGVTNGGVGSNRYRVHYKGPGGHSYGAFGMPNPMHAMGRAIAKIADLEASTTPKVTFNVGIVSGGTSVNSIPFEAIMEIDLRSETAAALAEIDARLQKALREAVVEEKARWPQSKAALTLQIDTMGLRPAGTTPDTSFIVRASLAAARTMNVYAPLTISSTDANVPMNLRIPAVTLDGGGVGRGAHSLDESYDDRNDGYKGPQWVLLAVLGMLGVK
;
A
#
# COMPACT_ATOMS: atom_id res chain seq x y z
N MET A 1 7.82 40.69 -50.15
CA MET A 1 8.55 40.43 -51.39
C MET A 1 8.37 38.96 -51.74
N ARG A 2 8.07 38.75 -53.03
CA ARG A 2 7.60 37.47 -53.61
C ARG A 2 8.67 36.36 -53.69
N PRO A 3 8.25 35.10 -53.93
CA PRO A 3 9.05 33.87 -53.84
C PRO A 3 9.73 33.51 -55.18
N THR A 4 10.74 32.64 -55.13
CA THR A 4 11.30 31.98 -56.32
C THR A 4 11.04 30.49 -56.29
N ARG A 5 10.27 30.05 -57.28
CA ARG A 5 10.16 28.68 -57.76
C ARG A 5 11.43 28.31 -58.53
N PHE A 6 11.86 27.06 -58.47
CA PHE A 6 12.45 26.38 -59.64
C PHE A 6 11.93 24.95 -59.74
N ALA A 7 11.57 24.63 -60.96
CA ALA A 7 10.96 23.41 -61.42
C ALA A 7 11.99 22.52 -62.13
N SER A 8 11.70 21.28 -62.13
CA SER A 8 11.51 20.30 -63.24
C SER A 8 12.65 19.36 -63.63
N ASN A 9 12.19 18.19 -63.80
CA ASN A 9 12.50 17.15 -64.82
C ASN A 9 13.70 16.22 -64.63
N ALA A 10 13.39 14.93 -64.50
CA ALA A 10 13.63 14.00 -65.63
C ALA A 10 13.15 12.60 -65.26
N GLY A 11 12.45 12.00 -66.20
CA GLY A 11 11.88 10.66 -66.11
C GLY A 11 12.92 9.57 -66.25
N GLY A 12 12.62 8.45 -65.67
CA GLY A 12 13.30 7.17 -65.81
C GLY A 12 12.26 6.04 -65.74
N MET A 13 11.93 5.48 -66.89
CA MET A 13 11.14 4.24 -67.00
C MET A 13 11.90 3.09 -66.37
N LEU A 14 11.28 2.36 -65.44
CA LEU A 14 11.71 1.07 -64.98
C LEU A 14 10.66 0.01 -65.39
N PRO A 15 11.11 -1.20 -65.78
CA PRO A 15 10.21 -2.19 -66.35
C PRO A 15 9.38 -2.91 -65.27
N ALA A 16 8.15 -3.23 -65.66
CA ALA A 16 7.20 -4.00 -64.89
C ALA A 16 7.70 -5.45 -64.67
N LEU A 17 7.98 -5.79 -63.43
CA LEU A 17 8.22 -7.18 -63.01
C LEU A 17 6.87 -7.76 -62.60
N CYS A 18 6.35 -8.72 -63.44
CA CYS A 18 5.19 -9.53 -63.07
C CYS A 18 5.58 -10.49 -61.93
N VAL A 19 5.10 -10.20 -60.72
CA VAL A 19 5.15 -11.13 -59.62
C VAL A 19 3.87 -11.95 -59.59
N SER A 20 3.98 -13.23 -59.93
CA SER A 20 2.90 -14.22 -59.85
C SER A 20 2.58 -14.47 -58.38
N LEU A 21 1.43 -13.95 -57.88
CA LEU A 21 0.89 -14.33 -56.58
C LEU A 21 0.40 -15.78 -56.64
N LEU A 22 1.19 -16.69 -56.09
CA LEU A 22 0.67 -18.01 -55.67
C LEU A 22 -0.20 -17.79 -54.42
N ALA A 23 -1.49 -17.97 -54.56
CA ALA A 23 -2.44 -18.01 -53.45
C ALA A 23 -2.18 -19.25 -52.60
N ALA A 24 -1.47 -19.12 -51.50
CA ALA A 24 -1.41 -20.17 -50.50
C ALA A 24 -2.75 -20.25 -49.76
N ALA A 25 -3.42 -21.41 -49.85
CA ALA A 25 -4.61 -21.69 -49.07
C ALA A 25 -4.31 -21.59 -47.57
N PRO A 26 -5.19 -21.00 -46.73
CA PRO A 26 -4.98 -20.94 -45.28
C PRO A 26 -5.01 -22.36 -44.71
N ALA A 27 -3.94 -22.75 -44.05
CA ALA A 27 -3.90 -23.98 -43.27
C ALA A 27 -4.98 -23.90 -42.14
N PRO A 28 -5.69 -25.01 -41.85
CA PRO A 28 -6.68 -25.00 -40.78
C PRO A 28 -6.00 -24.69 -39.46
N LEU A 29 -6.46 -23.63 -38.76
CA LEU A 29 -6.12 -23.39 -37.38
C LEU A 29 -6.55 -24.62 -36.58
N LEU A 30 -5.58 -25.46 -36.21
CA LEU A 30 -5.78 -26.46 -35.19
C LEU A 30 -6.16 -25.71 -33.90
N ALA A 31 -7.43 -25.85 -33.52
CA ALA A 31 -7.91 -25.37 -32.23
C ALA A 31 -7.00 -25.98 -31.14
N GLN A 32 -6.14 -25.18 -30.53
CA GLN A 32 -5.36 -25.62 -29.39
C GLN A 32 -6.35 -26.04 -28.31
N ALA A 33 -6.39 -27.33 -28.03
CA ALA A 33 -7.18 -27.88 -26.95
C ALA A 33 -6.80 -27.12 -25.66
N LYS A 34 -7.80 -26.53 -24.98
CA LYS A 34 -7.63 -25.90 -23.67
C LYS A 34 -6.88 -26.92 -22.80
N PRO A 35 -5.73 -26.56 -22.18
CA PRO A 35 -5.00 -27.53 -21.37
C PRO A 35 -5.94 -28.07 -20.30
N ALA A 36 -5.97 -29.39 -20.13
CA ALA A 36 -6.78 -30.02 -19.10
C ALA A 36 -6.45 -29.38 -17.74
N ALA A 37 -7.47 -28.94 -17.01
CA ALA A 37 -7.28 -28.29 -15.72
C ALA A 37 -6.45 -29.21 -14.81
N ALA A 38 -5.32 -28.72 -14.33
CA ALA A 38 -4.46 -29.46 -13.42
C ALA A 38 -5.26 -29.91 -12.19
N LYS A 39 -4.98 -31.12 -11.69
CA LYS A 39 -5.64 -31.61 -10.47
C LYS A 39 -5.34 -30.65 -9.31
N PRO A 40 -6.34 -30.31 -8.48
CA PRO A 40 -6.13 -29.42 -7.36
C PRO A 40 -5.09 -30.00 -6.37
N THR A 41 -4.24 -29.14 -5.83
CA THR A 41 -3.32 -29.52 -4.75
C THR A 41 -4.08 -29.94 -3.50
N PRO A 42 -3.47 -30.64 -2.53
CA PRO A 42 -4.12 -31.01 -1.29
C PRO A 42 -4.72 -29.82 -0.52
N LEU A 43 -4.04 -28.65 -0.55
CA LEU A 43 -4.53 -27.42 0.06
C LEU A 43 -5.77 -26.89 -0.67
N GLU A 44 -5.72 -26.80 -1.99
CA GLU A 44 -6.86 -26.36 -2.81
C GLU A 44 -8.06 -27.29 -2.62
N ALA A 45 -7.84 -28.60 -2.63
CA ALA A 45 -8.91 -29.56 -2.35
C ALA A 45 -9.48 -29.42 -0.91
N SER A 46 -8.67 -29.00 0.05
CA SER A 46 -9.13 -28.71 1.42
C SER A 46 -10.01 -27.46 1.44
N VAL A 47 -9.60 -26.39 0.76
CA VAL A 47 -10.37 -25.14 0.65
C VAL A 47 -11.68 -25.36 -0.13
N ASP A 48 -11.65 -26.19 -1.18
CA ASP A 48 -12.87 -26.58 -1.94
C ASP A 48 -13.89 -27.33 -1.07
N ARG A 49 -13.41 -28.20 -0.16
CA ARG A 49 -14.29 -28.86 0.82
C ARG A 49 -14.82 -27.90 1.87
N LEU A 50 -13.95 -26.98 2.33
CA LEU A 50 -14.32 -25.96 3.31
C LEU A 50 -15.43 -25.05 2.77
N ALA A 51 -15.36 -24.62 1.53
CA ALA A 51 -16.41 -23.81 0.88
C ALA A 51 -17.77 -24.50 0.86
N LYS A 52 -17.82 -25.85 0.94
CA LYS A 52 -19.03 -26.66 0.99
C LYS A 52 -19.49 -26.96 2.42
N HIS A 53 -18.72 -26.54 3.43
CA HIS A 53 -19.13 -26.74 4.83
C HIS A 53 -20.43 -25.94 5.10
N PRO A 54 -21.45 -26.52 5.78
CA PRO A 54 -22.76 -25.84 5.95
C PRO A 54 -22.67 -24.43 6.54
N ALA A 55 -21.84 -24.23 7.57
CA ALA A 55 -21.66 -22.90 8.18
C ALA A 55 -20.99 -21.90 7.22
N VAL A 56 -20.08 -22.35 6.35
CA VAL A 56 -19.42 -21.48 5.35
C VAL A 56 -20.40 -21.12 4.23
N THR A 57 -21.17 -22.10 3.75
CA THR A 57 -22.23 -21.88 2.76
C THR A 57 -23.29 -20.91 3.29
N ALA A 58 -23.73 -21.08 4.55
CA ALA A 58 -24.64 -20.15 5.22
C ALA A 58 -24.03 -18.74 5.34
N SER A 59 -22.74 -18.65 5.69
CA SER A 59 -22.02 -17.36 5.75
C SER A 59 -21.95 -16.67 4.40
N PHE A 60 -21.72 -17.42 3.31
CA PHE A 60 -21.69 -16.88 1.96
C PHE A 60 -23.05 -16.30 1.55
N ALA A 61 -24.12 -17.03 1.83
CA ALA A 61 -25.47 -16.54 1.59
C ALA A 61 -25.78 -15.29 2.43
N ALA A 62 -25.37 -15.30 3.71
CA ALA A 62 -25.57 -14.14 4.58
C ALA A 62 -24.79 -12.91 4.10
N LEU A 63 -23.51 -13.05 3.73
CA LEU A 63 -22.71 -11.96 3.19
C LEU A 63 -23.30 -11.36 1.91
N GLN A 64 -23.89 -12.19 1.05
CA GLN A 64 -24.59 -11.73 -0.14
C GLN A 64 -25.90 -11.00 0.22
N ASN A 65 -26.74 -11.61 1.05
CA ASN A 65 -28.04 -11.05 1.42
C ASN A 65 -27.92 -9.78 2.27
N GLU A 66 -26.86 -9.68 3.07
CA GLU A 66 -26.58 -8.57 3.97
C GLU A 66 -25.53 -7.59 3.37
N ASN A 67 -25.31 -7.60 2.05
CA ASN A 67 -24.34 -6.70 1.43
C ASN A 67 -24.64 -5.23 1.71
N ALA A 68 -25.92 -4.85 1.77
CA ALA A 68 -26.34 -3.51 2.15
C ALA A 68 -25.83 -3.11 3.54
N TRP A 69 -25.85 -4.02 4.53
CA TRP A 69 -25.29 -3.78 5.85
C TRP A 69 -23.77 -3.52 5.76
N THR A 70 -23.03 -4.29 4.96
CA THR A 70 -21.58 -4.08 4.77
C THR A 70 -21.28 -2.71 4.17
N LEU A 71 -22.07 -2.28 3.17
CA LEU A 71 -21.96 -0.95 2.56
C LEU A 71 -22.35 0.17 3.54
N ASP A 72 -23.30 -0.07 4.43
CA ASP A 72 -23.68 0.89 5.47
C ASP A 72 -22.58 1.01 6.55
N GLN A 73 -21.90 -0.10 6.91
CA GLN A 73 -20.72 -0.05 7.76
C GLN A 73 -19.61 0.77 7.10
N GLN A 74 -19.30 0.50 5.84
CA GLN A 74 -18.28 1.22 5.07
C GLN A 74 -18.58 2.73 5.04
N ALA A 75 -19.78 3.11 4.64
CA ALA A 75 -20.18 4.51 4.53
C ALA A 75 -20.19 5.22 5.89
N SER A 76 -20.76 4.61 6.93
CA SER A 76 -20.91 5.24 8.23
C SER A 76 -19.59 5.35 9.00
N ILE A 77 -18.64 4.42 8.82
CA ILE A 77 -17.28 4.54 9.37
C ILE A 77 -16.54 5.67 8.65
N CYS A 78 -16.67 5.74 7.33
CA CYS A 78 -15.96 6.73 6.52
C CYS A 78 -16.35 8.17 6.88
N GLN A 79 -17.59 8.40 7.28
CA GLN A 79 -18.08 9.72 7.70
C GLN A 79 -17.53 10.20 9.07
N ILE A 80 -16.75 9.38 9.76
CA ILE A 80 -16.04 9.79 10.98
C ILE A 80 -14.64 10.22 10.57
N PRO A 81 -14.28 11.51 10.64
CA PRO A 81 -12.93 11.96 10.26
C PRO A 81 -11.85 11.25 11.06
N ALA A 82 -10.81 10.81 10.38
CA ALA A 82 -9.65 10.17 11.00
C ALA A 82 -8.34 10.60 10.29
N PRO A 83 -7.99 11.90 10.35
CA PRO A 83 -6.71 12.35 9.84
C PRO A 83 -5.56 11.72 10.64
N PRO A 84 -4.34 11.70 10.09
CA PRO A 84 -3.19 11.14 10.78
C PRO A 84 -3.04 11.70 12.20
N PHE A 85 -2.83 10.83 13.20
CA PHE A 85 -2.73 11.10 14.64
C PHE A 85 -4.03 11.59 15.33
N LYS A 86 -5.16 11.61 14.62
CA LYS A 86 -6.47 12.01 15.14
C LYS A 86 -7.56 10.97 14.90
N GLU A 87 -7.22 9.70 15.01
CA GLU A 87 -8.09 8.55 14.73
C GLU A 87 -9.04 8.20 15.88
N GLN A 88 -8.93 8.88 17.03
CA GLN A 88 -9.59 8.47 18.28
C GLN A 88 -11.11 8.32 18.17
N ALA A 89 -11.78 9.21 17.44
CA ALA A 89 -13.23 9.14 17.26
C ALA A 89 -13.65 7.90 16.46
N ARG A 90 -12.95 7.60 15.37
CA ARG A 90 -13.18 6.41 14.54
C ARG A 90 -12.82 5.14 15.31
N ALA A 91 -11.72 5.13 16.07
CA ALA A 91 -11.32 4.02 16.92
C ALA A 91 -12.38 3.72 17.99
N ALA A 92 -12.92 4.73 18.67
CA ALA A 92 -13.97 4.56 19.67
C ALA A 92 -15.24 3.92 19.07
N GLU A 93 -15.70 4.41 17.91
CA GLU A 93 -16.84 3.84 17.20
C GLU A 93 -16.55 2.41 16.72
N TYR A 94 -15.35 2.15 16.19
CA TYR A 94 -14.99 0.81 15.72
C TYR A 94 -14.93 -0.21 16.87
N ALA A 95 -14.40 0.19 18.04
CA ALA A 95 -14.43 -0.61 19.24
C ALA A 95 -15.86 -0.90 19.73
N LYS A 96 -16.76 0.07 19.63
CA LYS A 96 -18.18 -0.13 19.92
C LYS A 96 -18.78 -1.18 19.00
N ARG A 97 -18.56 -1.11 17.67
CA ARG A 97 -19.06 -2.09 16.69
C ARG A 97 -18.53 -3.50 16.97
N PHE A 98 -17.27 -3.65 17.32
CA PHE A 98 -16.74 -4.95 17.75
C PHE A 98 -17.48 -5.52 18.97
N ARG A 99 -17.78 -4.69 19.98
CA ARG A 99 -18.55 -5.14 21.15
C ARG A 99 -19.99 -5.55 20.78
N GLU A 100 -20.66 -4.77 19.92
CA GLU A 100 -22.01 -5.06 19.43
C GLU A 100 -22.06 -6.37 18.63
N LEU A 101 -21.00 -6.73 17.91
CA LEU A 101 -20.87 -8.02 17.24
C LEU A 101 -20.57 -9.19 18.20
N GLY A 102 -20.25 -8.93 19.47
CA GLY A 102 -19.88 -9.96 20.44
C GLY A 102 -18.41 -10.37 20.43
N VAL A 103 -17.52 -9.52 19.86
CA VAL A 103 -16.08 -9.72 19.92
C VAL A 103 -15.59 -9.66 21.37
N GLN A 104 -14.72 -10.57 21.76
CA GLN A 104 -14.20 -10.67 23.11
C GLN A 104 -12.98 -9.76 23.33
N ASN A 105 -12.76 -9.34 24.56
CA ASN A 105 -11.57 -8.60 25.01
C ASN A 105 -11.27 -7.33 24.19
N VAL A 106 -12.33 -6.63 23.74
CA VAL A 106 -12.21 -5.42 22.94
C VAL A 106 -11.59 -4.28 23.77
N ARG A 107 -10.47 -3.77 23.32
CA ARG A 107 -9.73 -2.66 23.93
C ARG A 107 -9.16 -1.73 22.88
N ILE A 108 -8.85 -0.52 23.28
CA ILE A 108 -8.02 0.42 22.54
C ILE A 108 -6.67 0.46 23.26
N ASP A 109 -5.59 0.21 22.54
CA ASP A 109 -4.25 0.25 23.12
C ASP A 109 -3.72 1.68 23.25
N LYS A 110 -2.48 1.84 23.75
CA LYS A 110 -1.87 3.17 23.98
C LYS A 110 -1.62 3.94 22.68
N GLU A 111 -1.43 3.23 21.59
CA GLU A 111 -1.19 3.83 20.27
C GLU A 111 -2.50 4.29 19.61
N GLY A 112 -3.62 3.68 19.98
CA GLY A 112 -4.95 3.93 19.44
C GLY A 112 -5.51 2.76 18.63
N ASN A 113 -4.80 1.62 18.53
CA ASN A 113 -5.32 0.43 17.85
C ASN A 113 -6.50 -0.15 18.60
N VAL A 114 -7.56 -0.47 17.88
CA VAL A 114 -8.70 -1.26 18.38
C VAL A 114 -8.38 -2.73 18.20
N ILE A 115 -8.33 -3.49 19.28
CA ILE A 115 -7.98 -4.92 19.26
C ILE A 115 -9.06 -5.72 19.97
N GLY A 116 -9.54 -6.78 19.32
CA GLY A 116 -10.44 -7.76 19.90
C GLY A 116 -10.10 -9.18 19.47
N GLU A 117 -10.78 -10.18 20.00
CA GLU A 117 -10.54 -11.58 19.64
C GLU A 117 -11.83 -12.39 19.51
N VAL A 118 -11.78 -13.38 18.62
CA VAL A 118 -12.75 -14.47 18.55
C VAL A 118 -11.98 -15.78 18.76
N ARG A 119 -12.38 -16.56 19.75
CA ARG A 119 -11.73 -17.84 20.05
C ARG A 119 -12.37 -18.98 19.29
N GLY A 120 -11.55 -19.79 18.67
CA GLY A 120 -11.96 -21.01 18.02
C GLY A 120 -12.34 -22.10 19.02
N ALA A 121 -12.97 -23.14 18.52
CA ALA A 121 -13.46 -24.26 19.32
C ALA A 121 -12.33 -25.15 19.90
N ARG A 122 -11.09 -25.00 19.41
CA ARG A 122 -9.92 -25.84 19.76
C ARG A 122 -8.63 -25.03 19.71
N PRO A 123 -7.57 -25.52 20.39
CA PRO A 123 -6.23 -24.97 20.23
C PRO A 123 -5.78 -24.94 18.75
N GLY A 124 -5.02 -23.92 18.38
CA GLY A 124 -4.53 -23.75 17.03
C GLY A 124 -3.77 -22.43 16.86
N PRO A 125 -3.47 -22.01 15.63
CA PRO A 125 -2.73 -20.80 15.38
C PRO A 125 -3.54 -19.53 15.71
N THR A 126 -2.84 -18.43 15.92
CA THR A 126 -3.43 -17.10 15.98
C THR A 126 -3.24 -16.42 14.63
N LEU A 127 -4.33 -16.05 13.98
CA LEU A 127 -4.37 -15.21 12.81
C LEU A 127 -4.85 -13.82 13.22
N MET A 128 -4.14 -12.77 12.81
CA MET A 128 -4.59 -11.39 12.95
C MET A 128 -5.16 -10.92 11.61
N LEU A 129 -6.38 -10.37 11.66
CA LEU A 129 -7.08 -9.74 10.54
C LEU A 129 -7.27 -8.26 10.87
N ALA A 130 -6.73 -7.37 10.05
CA ALA A 130 -6.69 -5.94 10.30
C ALA A 130 -7.17 -5.10 9.11
N GLY A 131 -7.64 -3.89 9.39
CA GLY A 131 -7.81 -2.78 8.46
C GLY A 131 -7.43 -1.48 9.16
N HIS A 132 -6.97 -0.46 8.43
CA HIS A 132 -6.51 0.76 9.08
C HIS A 132 -7.60 1.81 9.25
N LEU A 133 -7.51 2.55 10.35
CA LEU A 133 -8.51 3.55 10.76
C LEU A 133 -8.25 4.92 10.15
N ASP A 134 -7.00 5.26 9.91
CA ASP A 134 -6.58 6.58 9.42
C ASP A 134 -6.81 6.76 7.92
N THR A 135 -6.65 7.99 7.46
CA THR A 135 -6.67 8.38 6.06
C THR A 135 -5.57 9.39 5.80
N VAL A 136 -5.22 9.61 4.52
CA VAL A 136 -4.24 10.66 4.13
C VAL A 136 -4.78 12.08 4.28
N PHE A 137 -6.08 12.25 4.50
CA PHE A 137 -6.74 13.55 4.41
C PHE A 137 -6.56 14.38 5.68
N PRO A 138 -6.27 15.69 5.55
CA PRO A 138 -6.10 16.58 6.70
C PRO A 138 -7.42 16.83 7.42
N GLU A 139 -7.32 17.34 8.63
CA GLU A 139 -8.47 17.79 9.43
C GLU A 139 -9.27 18.86 8.66
N GLY A 140 -10.60 18.77 8.77
CA GLY A 140 -11.53 19.66 8.07
C GLY A 140 -11.91 19.19 6.66
N THR A 141 -11.35 18.10 6.16
CA THR A 141 -11.80 17.49 4.91
C THR A 141 -13.26 17.01 5.03
N ASP A 142 -14.08 17.33 4.02
CA ASP A 142 -15.46 16.83 3.96
C ASP A 142 -15.48 15.33 3.61
N VAL A 143 -15.83 14.52 4.59
CA VAL A 143 -15.89 13.06 4.48
C VAL A 143 -17.32 12.52 4.36
N ARG A 144 -18.31 13.38 4.03
CA ARG A 144 -19.69 12.95 3.81
C ARG A 144 -19.78 12.05 2.59
N VAL A 145 -20.36 10.87 2.77
CA VAL A 145 -20.50 9.89 1.70
C VAL A 145 -21.70 10.22 0.81
N LYS A 146 -21.45 10.37 -0.48
CA LYS A 146 -22.50 10.42 -1.51
C LYS A 146 -22.75 9.03 -2.06
N ARG A 147 -24.03 8.70 -2.27
CA ARG A 147 -24.43 7.43 -2.89
C ARG A 147 -25.02 7.70 -4.27
N GLU A 148 -24.46 7.04 -5.30
CA GLU A 148 -24.90 7.13 -6.69
C GLU A 148 -25.06 5.72 -7.26
N GLY A 149 -26.27 5.18 -7.19
CA GLY A 149 -26.53 3.80 -7.59
C GLY A 149 -25.71 2.81 -6.74
N THR A 150 -24.81 2.07 -7.38
CA THR A 150 -23.90 1.12 -6.72
C THR A 150 -22.62 1.77 -6.16
N LYS A 151 -22.43 3.08 -6.36
CA LYS A 151 -21.24 3.78 -5.96
C LYS A 151 -21.38 4.52 -4.63
N LEU A 152 -20.32 4.47 -3.84
CA LEU A 152 -20.06 5.34 -2.71
C LEU A 152 -18.91 6.27 -3.09
N ILE A 153 -19.06 7.57 -2.81
CA ILE A 153 -18.05 8.59 -3.16
C ILE A 153 -17.76 9.40 -1.92
N ALA A 154 -16.54 9.31 -1.43
CA ALA A 154 -15.99 10.11 -0.34
C ALA A 154 -14.47 9.87 -0.21
N PRO A 155 -13.70 10.83 0.32
CA PRO A 155 -12.31 10.61 0.70
C PRO A 155 -12.14 9.41 1.64
N GLY A 156 -11.29 8.45 1.30
CA GLY A 156 -11.03 7.26 2.13
C GLY A 156 -12.08 6.15 2.03
N ILE A 157 -13.02 6.24 1.08
CA ILE A 157 -14.14 5.27 0.99
C ILE A 157 -13.66 3.87 0.60
N GLY A 158 -12.62 3.77 -0.23
CA GLY A 158 -11.96 2.52 -0.59
C GLY A 158 -10.79 2.22 0.34
N ASP A 159 -10.03 3.25 0.65
CA ASP A 159 -8.77 3.22 1.41
C ASP A 159 -8.91 3.99 2.75
N ASP A 160 -9.23 3.35 3.92
CA ASP A 160 -9.49 1.92 4.04
C ASP A 160 -10.88 1.64 4.70
N CYS A 161 -11.85 2.51 4.46
CA CYS A 161 -13.20 2.25 5.00
C CYS A 161 -13.78 0.93 4.46
N ARG A 162 -13.34 0.48 3.26
CA ARG A 162 -13.72 -0.82 2.72
C ARG A 162 -13.11 -1.96 3.52
N GLY A 163 -11.82 -1.94 3.80
CA GLY A 163 -11.15 -2.97 4.61
C GLY A 163 -11.76 -3.08 6.01
N LEU A 164 -12.00 -1.95 6.66
CA LEU A 164 -12.69 -1.91 7.96
C LEU A 164 -14.06 -2.59 7.91
N ALA A 165 -14.87 -2.32 6.87
CA ALA A 165 -16.17 -2.94 6.71
C ALA A 165 -16.07 -4.45 6.43
N VAL A 166 -15.06 -4.90 5.66
CA VAL A 166 -14.79 -6.32 5.40
C VAL A 166 -14.40 -7.05 6.68
N VAL A 167 -13.52 -6.46 7.51
CA VAL A 167 -13.16 -7.02 8.82
C VAL A 167 -14.40 -7.22 9.68
N LEU A 168 -15.31 -6.23 9.75
CA LEU A 168 -16.57 -6.36 10.48
C LEU A 168 -17.47 -7.46 9.90
N ALA A 169 -17.61 -7.52 8.57
CA ALA A 169 -18.48 -8.49 7.91
C ALA A 169 -18.00 -9.93 8.12
N VAL A 170 -16.69 -10.18 7.98
CA VAL A 170 -16.07 -11.49 8.25
C VAL A 170 -16.25 -11.87 9.71
N THR A 171 -15.95 -10.95 10.64
CA THR A 171 -16.09 -11.17 12.08
C THR A 171 -17.52 -11.51 12.46
N LYS A 172 -18.49 -10.77 11.91
CA LYS A 172 -19.93 -11.03 12.11
C LYS A 172 -20.28 -12.47 11.72
N GLN A 173 -19.86 -12.93 10.54
CA GLN A 173 -20.17 -14.29 10.08
C GLN A 173 -19.51 -15.36 10.94
N VAL A 174 -18.26 -15.19 11.32
CA VAL A 174 -17.56 -16.15 12.21
C VAL A 174 -18.31 -16.33 13.53
N ILE A 175 -18.84 -15.25 14.10
CA ILE A 175 -19.56 -15.28 15.38
C ILE A 175 -20.99 -15.80 15.21
N THR A 176 -21.78 -15.24 14.27
CA THR A 176 -23.21 -15.54 14.13
C THR A 176 -23.45 -16.96 13.62
N GLN A 177 -22.61 -17.46 12.71
CA GLN A 177 -22.71 -18.83 12.20
C GLN A 177 -21.99 -19.85 13.13
N LYS A 178 -21.37 -19.38 14.24
CA LYS A 178 -20.67 -20.22 15.23
C LYS A 178 -19.67 -21.17 14.56
N ILE A 179 -18.88 -20.66 13.61
CA ILE A 179 -17.98 -21.48 12.79
C ILE A 179 -16.93 -22.14 13.68
N PRO A 180 -16.80 -23.48 13.68
CA PRO A 180 -15.93 -24.20 14.60
C PRO A 180 -14.48 -24.26 14.10
N PHE A 181 -13.81 -23.11 14.00
CA PHE A 181 -12.41 -23.03 13.62
C PHE A 181 -11.45 -23.36 14.77
N SER A 182 -10.16 -23.56 14.45
CA SER A 182 -9.10 -23.82 15.43
C SER A 182 -8.28 -22.56 15.70
N GLY A 183 -7.83 -22.38 16.95
CA GLY A 183 -6.96 -21.28 17.32
C GLY A 183 -7.72 -19.99 17.68
N ARG A 184 -7.19 -18.86 17.26
CA ARG A 184 -7.69 -17.54 17.63
C ARG A 184 -7.65 -16.61 16.41
N LEU A 185 -8.74 -15.88 16.19
CA LEU A 185 -8.81 -14.77 15.26
C LEU A 185 -8.71 -13.47 16.07
N LEU A 186 -7.60 -12.74 15.94
CA LEU A 186 -7.49 -11.35 16.39
C LEU A 186 -8.07 -10.45 15.31
N VAL A 187 -8.97 -9.55 15.69
CA VAL A 187 -9.57 -8.56 14.79
C VAL A 187 -9.13 -7.17 15.22
N VAL A 188 -8.64 -6.39 14.25
CA VAL A 188 -7.94 -5.13 14.55
C VAL A 188 -8.42 -4.01 13.63
N GLY A 189 -8.65 -2.83 14.22
CA GLY A 189 -8.63 -1.56 13.51
C GLY A 189 -7.38 -0.81 13.93
N ASN A 190 -6.36 -0.75 13.10
CA ASN A 190 -5.10 -0.13 13.47
C ASN A 190 -5.01 1.33 13.04
N VAL A 191 -4.03 2.05 13.59
CA VAL A 191 -3.80 3.46 13.34
C VAL A 191 -2.46 3.70 12.67
N GLY A 192 -2.38 4.79 11.90
CA GLY A 192 -1.12 5.29 11.37
C GLY A 192 -0.53 4.41 10.28
N GLU A 193 -1.36 3.79 9.44
CA GLU A 193 -0.88 3.17 8.20
C GLU A 193 -0.36 4.25 7.26
N GLU A 194 -1.10 5.32 7.11
CA GLU A 194 -0.88 6.34 6.10
C GLU A 194 0.27 7.31 6.39
N GLY A 195 0.95 7.72 5.33
CA GLY A 195 1.88 8.85 5.28
C GLY A 195 2.77 9.03 6.51
N PRO A 196 2.55 10.11 7.28
CA PRO A 196 3.34 10.42 8.46
C PRO A 196 3.12 9.46 9.63
N GLY A 197 2.04 8.65 9.59
CA GLY A 197 1.77 7.61 10.60
C GLY A 197 2.82 6.51 10.65
N ASN A 198 3.53 6.25 9.55
CA ASN A 198 4.71 5.39 9.50
C ASN A 198 4.49 3.97 10.07
N LEU A 199 3.30 3.39 9.86
CA LEU A 199 2.88 2.08 10.37
C LEU A 199 2.93 1.99 11.90
N ARG A 200 2.74 3.10 12.64
CA ARG A 200 2.94 3.16 14.10
C ARG A 200 2.07 2.17 14.86
N GLY A 201 0.84 1.94 14.42
CA GLY A 201 -0.08 0.99 15.02
C GLY A 201 0.44 -0.44 14.94
N MET A 202 0.85 -0.89 13.75
CA MET A 202 1.42 -2.22 13.57
C MET A 202 2.77 -2.35 14.28
N ARG A 203 3.62 -1.33 14.23
CA ARG A 203 4.89 -1.32 14.99
C ARG A 203 4.65 -1.52 16.48
N ALA A 204 3.67 -0.83 17.06
CA ALA A 204 3.32 -0.98 18.48
C ALA A 204 2.83 -2.38 18.81
N ILE A 205 1.97 -2.98 17.99
CA ILE A 205 1.47 -4.35 18.18
C ILE A 205 2.62 -5.36 18.12
N PHE A 206 3.48 -5.27 17.08
CA PHE A 206 4.57 -6.21 16.88
C PHE A 206 5.83 -5.94 17.74
N ALA A 207 5.91 -4.79 18.39
CA ALA A 207 6.87 -4.54 19.47
C ALA A 207 6.33 -4.95 20.85
N GLY A 208 5.03 -5.17 20.97
CA GLY A 208 4.33 -5.49 22.21
C GLY A 208 4.20 -6.99 22.50
N PRO A 209 3.53 -7.34 23.60
CA PRO A 209 3.42 -8.72 24.09
C PRO A 209 2.59 -9.65 23.18
N LEU A 210 1.82 -9.11 22.23
CA LEU A 210 1.06 -9.91 21.28
C LEU A 210 1.93 -10.59 20.22
N ARG A 211 3.11 -10.02 19.92
CA ARG A 211 4.00 -10.48 18.84
C ARG A 211 4.18 -11.99 18.82
N ASP A 212 4.61 -12.57 19.95
CA ASP A 212 4.99 -13.98 20.01
C ASP A 212 3.79 -14.94 19.90
N SER A 213 2.58 -14.41 20.03
CA SER A 213 1.34 -15.16 19.86
C SER A 213 0.78 -15.13 18.43
N ILE A 214 1.22 -14.20 17.59
CA ILE A 214 0.71 -14.01 16.22
C ILE A 214 1.50 -14.93 15.27
N ASN A 215 0.80 -15.89 14.67
CA ASN A 215 1.40 -16.83 13.72
C ASN A 215 1.25 -16.37 12.27
N MET A 216 0.19 -15.63 11.96
CA MET A 216 -0.12 -15.14 10.62
C MET A 216 -0.82 -13.79 10.70
N PHE A 217 -0.66 -12.97 9.66
CA PHE A 217 -1.26 -11.64 9.56
C PHE A 217 -1.89 -11.41 8.20
N ILE A 218 -3.11 -10.89 8.19
CA ILE A 218 -3.79 -10.38 6.99
C ILE A 218 -4.18 -8.93 7.25
N SER A 219 -3.71 -8.02 6.40
CA SER A 219 -4.31 -6.69 6.24
C SER A 219 -5.40 -6.77 5.18
N ILE A 220 -6.50 -6.08 5.37
CA ILE A 220 -7.46 -5.81 4.31
C ILE A 220 -7.26 -4.37 3.92
N ASP A 221 -6.78 -4.12 2.72
CA ASP A 221 -6.41 -2.80 2.26
C ASP A 221 -6.43 -2.79 0.72
N GLY A 222 -7.27 -1.94 0.16
CA GLY A 222 -7.53 -1.89 -1.27
C GLY A 222 -8.85 -2.52 -1.70
N THR A 223 -9.09 -2.46 -3.01
CA THR A 223 -10.32 -2.93 -3.67
C THR A 223 -9.99 -3.88 -4.82
N GLY A 224 -10.90 -4.81 -5.12
CA GLY A 224 -10.64 -5.89 -6.06
C GLY A 224 -10.28 -7.20 -5.38
N PHE A 225 -9.35 -7.97 -5.95
CA PHE A 225 -8.95 -9.30 -5.49
C PHE A 225 -7.44 -9.53 -5.52
N GLY A 226 -6.63 -8.52 -5.27
CA GLY A 226 -5.17 -8.64 -5.19
C GLY A 226 -4.70 -9.35 -3.92
N VAL A 227 -3.55 -10.03 -4.02
CA VAL A 227 -2.79 -10.57 -2.88
C VAL A 227 -1.44 -9.89 -2.85
N THR A 228 -1.25 -8.93 -1.97
CA THR A 228 0.05 -8.29 -1.77
C THR A 228 0.89 -9.14 -0.82
N ASN A 229 1.94 -9.75 -1.36
CA ASN A 229 2.88 -10.58 -0.62
C ASN A 229 4.30 -10.01 -0.55
N GLY A 230 4.50 -8.81 -1.10
CA GLY A 230 5.74 -8.03 -1.02
C GLY A 230 5.49 -6.63 -0.49
N GLY A 231 6.24 -6.23 0.54
CA GLY A 231 6.17 -4.92 1.17
C GLY A 231 7.28 -3.99 0.70
N VAL A 232 6.93 -2.90 0.00
CA VAL A 232 7.88 -1.85 -0.40
C VAL A 232 8.30 -1.05 0.82
N GLY A 233 9.59 -1.08 1.15
CA GLY A 233 10.15 -0.23 2.20
C GLY A 233 10.38 1.19 1.72
N SER A 234 10.37 2.15 2.64
CA SER A 234 10.72 3.54 2.35
C SER A 234 11.46 4.23 3.48
N ASN A 235 12.45 5.06 3.11
CA ASN A 235 13.13 5.98 4.01
C ASN A 235 12.81 7.41 3.56
N ARG A 236 12.29 8.21 4.49
CA ARG A 236 11.89 9.61 4.23
C ARG A 236 12.64 10.54 5.15
N TYR A 237 13.22 11.59 4.57
CA TYR A 237 14.07 12.55 5.29
C TYR A 237 13.67 13.98 4.98
N ARG A 238 13.75 14.83 6.02
CA ARG A 238 13.83 16.28 5.86
C ARG A 238 15.26 16.69 6.16
N VAL A 239 15.88 17.35 5.19
CA VAL A 239 17.30 17.71 5.20
C VAL A 239 17.44 19.21 5.27
N HIS A 240 18.21 19.69 6.24
CA HIS A 240 18.46 21.09 6.50
C HIS A 240 19.94 21.41 6.26
N TYR A 241 20.21 22.33 5.36
CA TYR A 241 21.50 23.00 5.24
C TYR A 241 21.38 24.36 5.93
N LYS A 242 22.23 24.64 6.94
CA LYS A 242 22.17 25.86 7.75
C LYS A 242 23.48 26.62 7.72
N GLY A 243 23.40 27.94 7.61
CA GLY A 243 24.53 28.86 7.62
C GLY A 243 24.18 30.17 8.33
N PRO A 244 25.10 31.12 8.43
CA PRO A 244 24.86 32.37 9.15
C PRO A 244 23.92 33.34 8.43
N GLY A 245 23.72 33.16 7.12
CA GLY A 245 23.05 34.15 6.28
C GLY A 245 23.91 35.40 6.04
N GLY A 246 23.43 36.34 5.21
CA GLY A 246 24.12 37.58 4.97
C GLY A 246 23.66 38.34 3.74
N HIS A 247 24.16 39.55 3.55
CA HIS A 247 23.88 40.35 2.33
C HIS A 247 24.62 39.74 1.13
N SER A 248 23.95 39.44 0.03
CA SER A 248 24.51 38.68 -1.11
C SER A 248 25.75 39.31 -1.70
N TYR A 249 25.86 40.63 -1.75
CA TYR A 249 27.02 41.35 -2.20
C TYR A 249 28.07 41.55 -1.10
N GLY A 250 27.69 42.08 0.06
CA GLY A 250 28.61 42.43 1.12
C GLY A 250 29.22 41.22 1.85
N ALA A 251 28.54 40.10 1.90
CA ALA A 251 29.02 38.83 2.47
C ALA A 251 29.39 37.79 1.40
N PHE A 252 29.59 38.23 0.14
CA PHE A 252 30.02 37.33 -0.93
C PHE A 252 31.36 36.66 -0.58
N GLY A 253 31.47 35.36 -0.77
CA GLY A 253 32.65 34.57 -0.43
C GLY A 253 32.47 33.69 0.82
N MET A 254 31.23 33.52 1.31
CA MET A 254 30.93 32.54 2.33
C MET A 254 30.10 31.36 1.80
N PRO A 255 30.14 30.18 2.44
CA PRO A 255 29.34 29.04 2.06
C PRO A 255 27.84 29.37 2.12
N ASN A 256 27.10 28.94 1.09
CA ASN A 256 25.67 29.22 0.92
C ASN A 256 24.86 27.94 1.09
N PRO A 257 23.93 27.84 2.03
CA PRO A 257 23.06 26.68 2.24
C PRO A 257 22.28 26.26 0.98
N MET A 258 21.79 27.21 0.18
CA MET A 258 21.06 26.94 -1.06
C MET A 258 21.98 26.33 -2.14
N HIS A 259 23.23 26.77 -2.21
CA HIS A 259 24.21 26.20 -3.16
C HIS A 259 24.60 24.78 -2.72
N ALA A 260 24.77 24.53 -1.42
CA ALA A 260 25.00 23.18 -0.89
C ALA A 260 23.83 22.25 -1.21
N MET A 261 22.58 22.70 -1.00
CA MET A 261 21.39 21.95 -1.37
C MET A 261 21.36 21.67 -2.88
N GLY A 262 21.64 22.65 -3.74
CA GLY A 262 21.71 22.46 -5.19
C GLY A 262 22.73 21.40 -5.61
N ARG A 263 23.92 21.38 -4.99
CA ARG A 263 24.94 20.31 -5.19
C ARG A 263 24.42 18.95 -4.76
N ALA A 264 23.73 18.87 -3.62
CA ALA A 264 23.14 17.64 -3.14
C ALA A 264 22.06 17.12 -4.10
N ILE A 265 21.17 17.98 -4.57
CA ILE A 265 20.12 17.61 -5.53
C ILE A 265 20.73 17.08 -6.84
N ALA A 266 21.76 17.73 -7.37
CA ALA A 266 22.45 17.24 -8.56
C ALA A 266 23.02 15.83 -8.35
N LYS A 267 23.74 15.60 -7.23
CA LYS A 267 24.28 14.28 -6.90
C LYS A 267 23.18 13.22 -6.70
N ILE A 268 22.05 13.60 -6.10
CA ILE A 268 20.89 12.70 -5.92
C ILE A 268 20.28 12.35 -7.28
N ALA A 269 20.13 13.33 -8.18
CA ALA A 269 19.59 13.11 -9.52
C ALA A 269 20.46 12.15 -10.36
N ASP A 270 21.76 12.11 -10.09
CA ASP A 270 22.73 11.25 -10.77
C ASP A 270 22.89 9.86 -10.10
N LEU A 271 22.11 9.55 -9.06
CA LEU A 271 22.15 8.21 -8.46
C LEU A 271 21.59 7.17 -9.44
N GLU A 272 22.34 6.10 -9.64
CA GLU A 272 21.85 4.93 -10.37
C GLU A 272 20.89 4.13 -9.50
N ALA A 273 19.73 3.76 -10.04
CA ALA A 273 18.70 2.95 -9.39
C ALA A 273 18.49 1.63 -10.13
N SER A 274 18.38 0.53 -9.38
CA SER A 274 18.05 -0.78 -9.93
C SER A 274 16.57 -0.84 -10.33
N THR A 275 16.27 -1.60 -11.38
CA THR A 275 14.92 -1.97 -11.78
C THR A 275 14.48 -3.31 -11.20
N THR A 276 15.42 -4.15 -10.77
CA THR A 276 15.15 -5.46 -10.13
C THR A 276 16.24 -5.79 -9.11
N PRO A 277 15.96 -5.72 -7.79
CA PRO A 277 14.72 -5.18 -7.21
C PRO A 277 14.55 -3.70 -7.56
N LYS A 278 13.30 -3.25 -7.68
CA LYS A 278 13.00 -1.85 -8.00
C LYS A 278 13.45 -0.95 -6.86
N VAL A 279 14.23 0.08 -7.21
CA VAL A 279 14.66 1.17 -6.33
C VAL A 279 14.20 2.48 -6.92
N THR A 280 13.69 3.37 -6.08
CA THR A 280 13.32 4.73 -6.48
C THR A 280 13.80 5.74 -5.46
N PHE A 281 14.03 6.97 -5.93
CA PHE A 281 14.33 8.12 -5.09
C PHE A 281 13.68 9.37 -5.67
N ASN A 282 13.36 10.33 -4.80
CA ASN A 282 12.76 11.59 -5.21
C ASN A 282 13.09 12.70 -4.22
N VAL A 283 13.46 13.87 -4.71
CA VAL A 283 13.44 15.12 -3.95
C VAL A 283 12.11 15.80 -4.28
N GLY A 284 11.14 15.67 -3.37
CA GLY A 284 9.76 16.09 -3.63
C GLY A 284 9.46 17.53 -3.26
N ILE A 285 10.14 18.06 -2.24
CA ILE A 285 9.91 19.42 -1.73
C ILE A 285 11.27 20.09 -1.53
N VAL A 286 11.33 21.38 -1.90
CA VAL A 286 12.45 22.27 -1.57
C VAL A 286 11.92 23.62 -1.09
N SER A 287 12.59 24.20 -0.09
CA SER A 287 12.25 25.51 0.47
C SER A 287 13.47 26.21 1.06
N GLY A 288 13.33 27.48 1.40
CA GLY A 288 14.36 28.28 2.05
C GLY A 288 14.59 29.63 1.39
N GLY A 289 15.41 30.45 2.03
CA GLY A 289 15.67 31.83 1.62
C GLY A 289 14.53 32.81 2.01
N THR A 290 14.87 34.08 2.02
CA THR A 290 13.93 35.17 2.39
C THR A 290 13.88 36.29 1.36
N SER A 291 14.96 36.50 0.62
CA SER A 291 15.11 37.57 -0.38
C SER A 291 16.19 37.22 -1.40
N VAL A 292 16.03 37.70 -2.65
CA VAL A 292 16.98 37.47 -3.74
C VAL A 292 18.37 38.04 -3.45
N ASN A 293 18.48 39.09 -2.63
CA ASN A 293 19.73 39.72 -2.26
C ASN A 293 20.28 39.30 -0.89
N SER A 294 19.82 38.17 -0.35
CA SER A 294 20.29 37.57 0.89
C SER A 294 20.88 36.18 0.63
N ILE A 295 22.06 35.90 1.21
CA ILE A 295 22.54 34.53 1.38
C ILE A 295 21.62 33.86 2.40
N PRO A 296 20.94 32.74 2.08
CA PRO A 296 20.04 32.09 3.00
C PRO A 296 20.74 31.64 4.29
N PHE A 297 20.04 31.70 5.41
CA PHE A 297 20.49 31.05 6.64
C PHE A 297 20.05 29.60 6.73
N GLU A 298 19.08 29.18 5.90
CA GLU A 298 18.60 27.80 5.81
C GLU A 298 18.08 27.47 4.42
N ALA A 299 18.34 26.24 3.98
CA ALA A 299 17.72 25.60 2.84
C ALA A 299 17.26 24.18 3.24
N ILE A 300 16.05 23.81 2.85
CA ILE A 300 15.38 22.57 3.28
C ILE A 300 14.95 21.78 2.05
N MET A 301 15.13 20.45 2.09
CA MET A 301 14.52 19.54 1.12
C MET A 301 13.94 18.32 1.79
N GLU A 302 12.90 17.74 1.18
CA GLU A 302 12.31 16.48 1.62
C GLU A 302 12.51 15.41 0.55
N ILE A 303 12.93 14.22 1.00
CA ILE A 303 13.39 13.12 0.15
C ILE A 303 12.63 11.86 0.50
N ASP A 304 12.19 11.11 -0.53
CA ASP A 304 11.60 9.77 -0.42
C ASP A 304 12.48 8.76 -1.16
N LEU A 305 12.92 7.71 -0.45
CA LEU A 305 13.59 6.55 -1.02
C LEU A 305 12.69 5.34 -0.87
N ARG A 306 12.62 4.47 -1.89
CA ARG A 306 11.84 3.23 -1.81
C ARG A 306 12.59 2.06 -2.45
N SER A 307 12.36 0.86 -1.90
CA SER A 307 12.77 -0.39 -2.53
C SER A 307 11.92 -1.57 -2.09
N GLU A 308 11.87 -2.58 -2.95
CA GLU A 308 11.23 -3.88 -2.69
C GLU A 308 12.02 -4.74 -1.70
N THR A 309 13.31 -4.44 -1.46
CA THR A 309 14.16 -5.19 -0.53
C THR A 309 14.87 -4.29 0.46
N ALA A 310 15.06 -4.80 1.68
CA ALA A 310 15.77 -4.07 2.73
C ALA A 310 17.23 -3.79 2.35
N ALA A 311 17.89 -4.72 1.66
CA ALA A 311 19.29 -4.57 1.25
C ALA A 311 19.46 -3.42 0.23
N ALA A 312 18.64 -3.40 -0.83
CA ALA A 312 18.70 -2.34 -1.83
C ALA A 312 18.26 -0.97 -1.27
N LEU A 313 17.30 -0.95 -0.33
CA LEU A 313 16.93 0.27 0.36
C LEU A 313 18.10 0.82 1.20
N ALA A 314 18.80 -0.04 1.94
CA ALA A 314 19.96 0.37 2.73
C ALA A 314 21.12 0.87 1.85
N GLU A 315 21.33 0.24 0.68
CA GLU A 315 22.38 0.67 -0.27
C GLU A 315 22.09 2.07 -0.82
N ILE A 316 20.87 2.31 -1.34
CA ILE A 316 20.54 3.63 -1.88
C ILE A 316 20.52 4.71 -0.79
N ASP A 317 20.13 4.37 0.43
CA ASP A 317 20.18 5.27 1.58
C ASP A 317 21.64 5.66 1.92
N ALA A 318 22.58 4.71 1.94
CA ALA A 318 23.98 5.00 2.17
C ALA A 318 24.55 5.94 1.10
N ARG A 319 24.19 5.75 -0.18
CA ARG A 319 24.57 6.63 -1.29
C ARG A 319 23.98 8.03 -1.15
N LEU A 320 22.70 8.13 -0.77
CA LEU A 320 22.05 9.40 -0.44
C LEU A 320 22.80 10.13 0.68
N GLN A 321 23.00 9.46 1.82
CA GLN A 321 23.67 10.03 2.99
C GLN A 321 25.10 10.53 2.66
N LYS A 322 25.80 9.86 1.76
CA LYS A 322 27.10 10.28 1.23
C LYS A 322 26.96 11.56 0.41
N ALA A 323 26.04 11.60 -0.56
CA ALA A 323 25.81 12.76 -1.43
C ALA A 323 25.47 14.03 -0.62
N LEU A 324 24.65 13.89 0.44
CA LEU A 324 24.28 15.00 1.33
C LEU A 324 25.49 15.60 2.05
N ARG A 325 26.42 14.75 2.55
CA ARG A 325 27.62 15.21 3.26
C ARG A 325 28.68 15.79 2.30
N GLU A 326 28.87 15.18 1.14
CA GLU A 326 29.78 15.68 0.11
C GLU A 326 29.41 17.08 -0.36
N ALA A 327 28.12 17.37 -0.51
CA ALA A 327 27.64 18.70 -0.88
C ALA A 327 28.09 19.80 0.09
N VAL A 328 28.12 19.51 1.40
CA VAL A 328 28.66 20.44 2.41
C VAL A 328 30.15 20.65 2.22
N VAL A 329 30.90 19.55 2.00
CA VAL A 329 32.35 19.61 1.82
C VAL A 329 32.70 20.43 0.58
N GLU A 330 32.03 20.19 -0.53
CA GLU A 330 32.26 20.90 -1.79
C GLU A 330 31.89 22.38 -1.69
N GLU A 331 30.79 22.72 -1.04
CA GLU A 331 30.42 24.11 -0.86
C GLU A 331 31.42 24.87 0.02
N LYS A 332 31.91 24.23 1.11
CA LYS A 332 32.98 24.81 1.95
C LYS A 332 34.28 24.94 1.19
N ALA A 333 34.68 23.95 0.41
CA ALA A 333 35.92 23.97 -0.38
C ALA A 333 35.93 25.09 -1.44
N ARG A 334 34.77 25.54 -1.90
CA ARG A 334 34.62 26.69 -2.80
C ARG A 334 35.08 28.01 -2.16
N TRP A 335 35.03 28.10 -0.83
CA TRP A 335 35.31 29.32 -0.05
C TRP A 335 36.34 29.05 1.05
N PRO A 336 37.62 28.70 0.72
CA PRO A 336 38.60 28.20 1.68
C PRO A 336 38.99 29.24 2.73
N GLN A 337 38.82 30.53 2.44
CA GLN A 337 39.14 31.62 3.36
C GLN A 337 38.01 31.94 4.35
N SER A 338 36.81 31.41 4.08
CA SER A 338 35.62 31.65 4.94
C SER A 338 35.69 30.81 6.21
N LYS A 339 35.47 31.45 7.34
CA LYS A 339 35.25 30.79 8.65
C LYS A 339 33.76 30.57 8.97
N ALA A 340 32.89 30.96 8.04
CA ALA A 340 31.45 30.83 8.22
C ALA A 340 31.01 29.35 8.32
N ALA A 341 30.16 29.05 9.27
CA ALA A 341 29.65 27.72 9.47
C ALA A 341 28.68 27.35 8.35
N LEU A 342 28.78 26.12 7.88
CA LEU A 342 27.73 25.45 7.09
C LEU A 342 27.54 24.07 7.70
N THR A 343 26.31 23.78 8.13
CA THR A 343 25.98 22.53 8.82
C THR A 343 24.89 21.79 8.06
N LEU A 344 24.83 20.49 8.28
CA LEU A 344 23.83 19.56 7.76
C LEU A 344 23.10 18.92 8.94
N GLN A 345 21.78 18.99 8.93
CA GLN A 345 20.90 18.25 9.83
C GLN A 345 19.98 17.39 8.98
N ILE A 346 19.78 16.12 9.37
CA ILE A 346 18.92 15.17 8.67
C ILE A 346 17.92 14.64 9.67
N ASP A 347 16.66 14.99 9.47
CA ASP A 347 15.55 14.55 10.31
C ASP A 347 14.82 13.41 9.61
N THR A 348 14.63 12.30 10.32
CA THR A 348 13.87 11.16 9.82
C THR A 348 12.38 11.45 9.92
N MET A 349 11.69 11.47 8.79
CA MET A 349 10.25 11.65 8.71
C MET A 349 9.49 10.32 8.77
N GLY A 350 10.11 9.24 8.29
CA GLY A 350 9.52 7.90 8.33
C GLY A 350 10.48 6.86 7.78
N LEU A 351 10.39 5.65 8.35
CA LEU A 351 11.17 4.48 7.93
C LEU A 351 10.22 3.28 7.86
N ARG A 352 9.73 2.92 6.68
CA ARG A 352 8.92 1.71 6.51
C ARG A 352 9.83 0.54 6.13
N PRO A 353 9.76 -0.60 6.83
CA PRO A 353 10.61 -1.74 6.48
C PRO A 353 10.13 -2.39 5.18
N ALA A 354 11.06 -2.87 4.35
CA ALA A 354 10.73 -3.80 3.28
C ALA A 354 10.59 -5.22 3.83
N GLY A 355 9.77 -6.04 3.19
CA GLY A 355 9.62 -7.45 3.53
C GLY A 355 8.91 -8.23 2.45
N THR A 356 9.02 -9.55 2.48
CA THR A 356 8.37 -10.43 1.49
C THR A 356 7.91 -11.71 2.16
N THR A 357 6.69 -12.12 1.86
CA THR A 357 6.18 -13.46 2.16
C THR A 357 6.31 -14.30 0.88
N PRO A 358 7.11 -15.37 0.86
CA PRO A 358 7.32 -16.18 -0.35
C PRO A 358 6.01 -16.71 -0.93
N ASP A 359 5.91 -16.78 -2.26
CA ASP A 359 4.73 -17.30 -2.98
C ASP A 359 4.36 -18.74 -2.56
N THR A 360 5.38 -19.50 -2.13
CA THR A 360 5.21 -20.87 -1.66
C THR A 360 4.71 -20.99 -0.22
N SER A 361 4.64 -19.88 0.52
CA SER A 361 4.19 -19.90 1.91
C SER A 361 2.70 -20.25 2.02
N PHE A 362 2.36 -20.88 3.14
CA PHE A 362 1.00 -21.37 3.39
C PHE A 362 -0.05 -20.27 3.28
N ILE A 363 0.21 -19.08 3.85
CA ILE A 363 -0.74 -17.97 3.84
C ILE A 363 -1.04 -17.46 2.42
N VAL A 364 -0.01 -17.32 1.56
CA VAL A 364 -0.19 -16.91 0.16
C VAL A 364 -0.99 -17.96 -0.60
N ARG A 365 -0.58 -19.23 -0.47
CA ARG A 365 -1.25 -20.34 -1.17
C ARG A 365 -2.70 -20.54 -0.70
N ALA A 366 -2.99 -20.33 0.59
CA ALA A 366 -4.35 -20.40 1.11
C ALA A 366 -5.23 -19.27 0.57
N SER A 367 -4.69 -18.04 0.47
CA SER A 367 -5.38 -16.90 -0.13
C SER A 367 -5.70 -17.14 -1.61
N LEU A 368 -4.73 -17.64 -2.38
CA LEU A 368 -4.91 -17.97 -3.79
C LEU A 368 -5.88 -19.15 -3.99
N ALA A 369 -5.83 -20.18 -3.12
CA ALA A 369 -6.75 -21.30 -3.15
C ALA A 369 -8.20 -20.84 -2.90
N ALA A 370 -8.42 -19.91 -1.96
CA ALA A 370 -9.74 -19.32 -1.70
C ALA A 370 -10.24 -18.56 -2.94
N ALA A 371 -9.39 -17.75 -3.58
CA ALA A 371 -9.74 -17.04 -4.81
C ALA A 371 -10.12 -18.00 -5.95
N ARG A 372 -9.31 -19.06 -6.17
CA ARG A 372 -9.59 -20.09 -7.15
C ARG A 372 -10.94 -20.78 -6.88
N THR A 373 -11.22 -21.17 -5.64
CA THR A 373 -12.47 -21.82 -5.26
C THR A 373 -13.69 -20.93 -5.54
N MET A 374 -13.54 -19.61 -5.44
CA MET A 374 -14.58 -18.64 -5.77
C MET A 374 -14.58 -18.22 -7.24
N ASN A 375 -13.70 -18.79 -8.07
CA ASN A 375 -13.53 -18.44 -9.47
C ASN A 375 -13.24 -16.93 -9.68
N VAL A 376 -12.41 -16.33 -8.81
CA VAL A 376 -11.90 -14.97 -8.96
C VAL A 376 -10.40 -15.01 -9.24
N TYR A 377 -9.93 -14.08 -10.07
CA TYR A 377 -8.50 -13.92 -10.35
C TYR A 377 -7.87 -13.02 -9.32
N ALA A 378 -6.88 -13.53 -8.59
CA ALA A 378 -6.16 -12.81 -7.57
C ALA A 378 -4.65 -12.76 -7.91
N PRO A 379 -4.15 -11.67 -8.53
CA PRO A 379 -2.73 -11.52 -8.83
C PRO A 379 -1.92 -11.32 -7.54
N LEU A 380 -0.67 -11.79 -7.57
CA LEU A 380 0.33 -11.40 -6.57
C LEU A 380 0.84 -9.99 -6.90
N THR A 381 0.94 -9.16 -5.88
CA THR A 381 1.37 -7.77 -6.01
C THR A 381 2.39 -7.37 -4.95
N ILE A 382 3.04 -6.24 -5.16
CA ILE A 382 4.00 -5.63 -4.24
C ILE A 382 3.51 -4.20 -3.97
N SER A 383 3.32 -3.86 -2.69
CA SER A 383 2.88 -2.52 -2.27
C SER A 383 3.43 -2.19 -0.88
N SER A 384 3.20 -0.97 -0.39
CA SER A 384 3.54 -0.59 0.99
C SER A 384 2.27 -0.56 1.81
N THR A 385 2.13 -1.47 2.75
CA THR A 385 0.94 -1.68 3.60
C THR A 385 1.35 -2.04 5.02
N ASP A 386 0.39 -2.23 5.90
CA ASP A 386 0.62 -2.74 7.27
C ASP A 386 1.35 -4.08 7.31
N ALA A 387 1.21 -4.91 6.26
CA ALA A 387 1.90 -6.19 6.14
C ALA A 387 3.44 -6.07 6.08
N ASN A 388 3.98 -4.90 5.75
CA ASN A 388 5.42 -4.63 5.74
C ASN A 388 6.07 -4.97 7.10
N VAL A 389 5.41 -4.64 8.21
CA VAL A 389 5.97 -4.86 9.56
C VAL A 389 6.12 -6.35 9.86
N PRO A 390 5.07 -7.19 9.83
CA PRO A 390 5.23 -8.61 10.08
C PRO A 390 6.08 -9.32 9.02
N MET A 391 6.01 -8.95 7.73
CA MET A 391 6.88 -9.51 6.68
C MET A 391 8.36 -9.29 7.01
N ASN A 392 8.75 -8.09 7.43
CA ASN A 392 10.12 -7.78 7.83
C ASN A 392 10.55 -8.60 9.06
N LEU A 393 9.64 -8.90 9.96
CA LEU A 393 9.86 -9.76 11.13
C LEU A 393 9.81 -11.26 10.81
N ARG A 394 9.65 -11.63 9.53
CA ARG A 394 9.51 -13.01 9.03
C ARG A 394 8.27 -13.73 9.59
N ILE A 395 7.25 -12.99 9.98
CA ILE A 395 5.94 -13.52 10.30
C ILE A 395 5.15 -13.60 8.99
N PRO A 396 4.58 -14.77 8.61
CA PRO A 396 3.81 -14.90 7.40
C PRO A 396 2.67 -13.87 7.33
N ALA A 397 2.70 -13.00 6.31
CA ALA A 397 1.77 -11.89 6.17
C ALA A 397 1.38 -11.66 4.71
N VAL A 398 0.17 -11.20 4.48
CA VAL A 398 -0.33 -10.72 3.19
C VAL A 398 -1.26 -9.53 3.41
N THR A 399 -1.42 -8.70 2.37
CA THR A 399 -2.57 -7.81 2.27
C THR A 399 -3.51 -8.36 1.22
N LEU A 400 -4.81 -8.37 1.51
CA LEU A 400 -5.87 -8.79 0.61
C LEU A 400 -6.77 -7.60 0.29
N ASP A 401 -7.17 -7.48 -0.96
CA ASP A 401 -8.18 -6.51 -1.36
C ASP A 401 -9.57 -6.86 -0.80
N GLY A 402 -10.40 -5.85 -0.60
CA GLY A 402 -11.73 -5.98 0.01
C GLY A 402 -12.88 -6.29 -0.95
N GLY A 403 -12.62 -6.54 -2.23
CA GLY A 403 -13.67 -6.70 -3.26
C GLY A 403 -14.22 -5.38 -3.80
N GLY A 404 -15.12 -5.44 -4.79
CA GLY A 404 -15.64 -4.29 -5.50
C GLY A 404 -14.61 -3.59 -6.39
N VAL A 405 -14.85 -2.33 -6.75
CA VAL A 405 -13.94 -1.55 -7.60
C VAL A 405 -13.75 -0.16 -7.04
N GLY A 406 -12.54 0.16 -6.57
CA GLY A 406 -12.13 1.50 -6.15
C GLY A 406 -11.53 2.31 -7.29
N ARG A 407 -11.63 3.63 -7.17
CA ARG A 407 -10.95 4.60 -8.04
C ARG A 407 -10.57 5.84 -7.26
N GLY A 408 -9.44 6.44 -7.64
CA GLY A 408 -9.02 7.72 -7.10
C GLY A 408 -8.59 7.67 -5.63
N ALA A 409 -8.05 6.56 -5.13
CA ALA A 409 -7.45 6.51 -3.80
C ALA A 409 -6.54 7.72 -3.55
N HIS A 410 -6.59 8.30 -2.34
CA HIS A 410 -5.90 9.53 -1.95
C HIS A 410 -6.39 10.81 -2.66
N SER A 411 -7.56 10.78 -3.32
CA SER A 411 -8.19 11.99 -3.88
C SER A 411 -9.52 12.32 -3.21
N LEU A 412 -9.95 13.58 -3.31
CA LEU A 412 -11.26 14.00 -2.77
C LEU A 412 -12.44 13.36 -3.50
N ASP A 413 -12.23 12.87 -4.73
CA ASP A 413 -13.22 12.19 -5.57
C ASP A 413 -13.10 10.67 -5.50
N GLU A 414 -12.45 10.15 -4.46
CA GLU A 414 -12.32 8.71 -4.27
C GLU A 414 -13.69 8.05 -4.26
N SER A 415 -13.79 6.91 -4.94
CA SER A 415 -15.04 6.19 -5.08
C SER A 415 -14.84 4.68 -4.97
N TYR A 416 -15.86 4.03 -4.42
CA TYR A 416 -16.02 2.58 -4.38
C TYR A 416 -17.30 2.19 -5.12
N ASP A 417 -17.22 1.28 -6.08
CA ASP A 417 -18.35 0.75 -6.83
C ASP A 417 -18.56 -0.72 -6.47
N ASP A 418 -19.69 -1.01 -5.82
CA ASP A 418 -20.06 -2.38 -5.40
C ASP A 418 -20.39 -3.31 -6.58
N ARG A 419 -20.90 -2.75 -7.69
CA ARG A 419 -21.32 -3.49 -8.89
C ARG A 419 -22.25 -4.66 -8.62
N ASN A 420 -22.95 -4.66 -7.48
CA ASN A 420 -23.81 -5.74 -6.98
C ASN A 420 -23.08 -7.06 -6.72
N ASP A 421 -21.75 -7.06 -6.64
CA ASP A 421 -20.94 -8.25 -6.35
C ASP A 421 -19.78 -8.00 -5.37
N GLY A 422 -19.73 -6.83 -4.75
CA GLY A 422 -18.76 -6.48 -3.72
C GLY A 422 -18.77 -7.41 -2.51
N TYR A 423 -19.89 -8.10 -2.24
CA TYR A 423 -19.99 -9.14 -1.21
C TYR A 423 -19.01 -10.30 -1.42
N LYS A 424 -18.50 -10.50 -2.63
CA LYS A 424 -17.48 -11.53 -2.93
C LYS A 424 -16.15 -11.24 -2.21
N GLY A 425 -15.83 -9.97 -1.94
CA GLY A 425 -14.64 -9.61 -1.17
C GLY A 425 -14.65 -10.23 0.23
N PRO A 426 -15.62 -9.91 1.11
CA PRO A 426 -15.72 -10.54 2.41
C PRO A 426 -15.93 -12.05 2.36
N GLN A 427 -16.57 -12.63 1.32
CA GLN A 427 -16.62 -14.09 1.14
C GLN A 427 -15.23 -14.68 0.91
N TRP A 428 -14.42 -14.06 0.04
CA TRP A 428 -13.05 -14.48 -0.22
C TRP A 428 -12.17 -14.41 1.02
N VAL A 429 -12.21 -13.26 1.74
CA VAL A 429 -11.44 -13.08 2.97
C VAL A 429 -11.87 -14.11 4.03
N LEU A 430 -13.17 -14.34 4.20
CA LEU A 430 -13.68 -15.36 5.13
C LEU A 430 -13.13 -16.75 4.79
N LEU A 431 -13.17 -17.15 3.51
CA LEU A 431 -12.69 -18.46 3.07
C LEU A 431 -11.18 -18.61 3.27
N ALA A 432 -10.39 -17.55 2.99
CA ALA A 432 -8.96 -17.52 3.23
C ALA A 432 -8.64 -17.66 4.73
N VAL A 433 -9.28 -16.85 5.58
CA VAL A 433 -9.12 -16.91 7.05
C VAL A 433 -9.43 -18.32 7.60
N LEU A 434 -10.56 -18.89 7.20
CA LEU A 434 -10.96 -20.22 7.65
C LEU A 434 -10.07 -21.33 7.09
N GLY A 435 -9.57 -21.18 5.85
CA GLY A 435 -8.58 -22.06 5.26
C GLY A 435 -7.25 -22.12 6.04
N MET A 436 -6.88 -20.99 6.64
CA MET A 436 -5.67 -20.87 7.46
C MET A 436 -5.87 -21.38 8.90
N LEU A 437 -7.02 -21.13 9.50
CA LEU A 437 -7.33 -21.55 10.87
C LEU A 437 -7.81 -23.01 10.94
N GLY A 438 -8.33 -23.54 9.85
CA GLY A 438 -8.88 -24.90 9.78
C GLY A 438 -10.26 -25.00 10.46
N VAL A 439 -11.24 -25.52 9.73
CA VAL A 439 -12.58 -25.84 10.22
C VAL A 439 -12.79 -27.34 10.12
N LYS A 440 -13.46 -27.93 11.12
CA LYS A 440 -13.84 -29.34 11.11
C LYS A 440 -15.33 -29.50 11.13
#